data_feecf416c45e2bc4be0f570dd97fa2b1
#
_entry.id   feecf416c45e2bc4be0f570dd97fa2b1
#
_cell.length_a   1.000
_cell.length_b   1.000
_cell.length_c   1.000
_cell.angle_alpha   90.00
_cell.angle_beta   90.00
_cell.angle_gamma   90.00
#
_symmetry.space_group_name_H-M   'P 1'
#
loop_
_entity.id
_entity.type
_entity.pdbx_description
1 polymer ?
#
loop_
_entity_poly.entity_id
_entity_poly.type
_entity_poly.pdbx_seq_one_letter_code
_entity_poly.pdbx_strand_id
1 'polypeptide(L)'
;GGWMLMASIVFMMTTATITYFVPPLNFERDKGPGKVKNAITTAYNSLRFGNNVLPEGDFSKMGKMQRTDETAIEVVMSDPQSIFLRGFVGSEYTSSGWETQPADIYYDHYGLFYWLHQDNFTPLKQLDQARRIVQGDNSEPINVKVNLKNACRKYAYAPYELISMEGKNQVHSKADETILSKGVGGQKYYNFSTGNSIMKDYLQIAQTYLEEHSQNDTTYGNDEAHYNQYVYDTYTALSDKDKLLLQSHLGEFETQGNHAPYTVAKNKILSYLSQNIIYQEHPGKCPAGREFLQFILEDSASGYDVHYATAATLMFRYYGIPARYVEGYLVTLDDVKDKEGYSVIPLSEKNAHAWVEIYQDGLGWVPVEVTPSYLDKTEQPSDIVIAQKQEPNIISTSYQESNVTQIESPEQQEEIKKREKDKRLLQIIISIVVASILLILLFLFARTIYRLYKHRKEKLAMFNHSDRKIAIRSLFIDTMNLLYYDGIPKMGGSMYNQTKNLNEKYGVTYGEQYEKTLDNTQKAIFSDIKTEEREYNQVYEFMKNIRSTIM
;
A
#
# COMPACT_ATOMS: atom_id res chain seq x y z
N GLY A 1 5.27 -30.70 14.75
CA GLY A 1 5.89 -29.75 15.71
C GLY A 1 7.16 -29.07 15.20
N GLY A 2 8.08 -29.76 14.55
CA GLY A 2 9.37 -29.20 14.12
C GLY A 2 9.28 -28.12 13.03
N TRP A 3 8.32 -28.21 12.15
CA TRP A 3 8.09 -27.21 11.09
C TRP A 3 7.58 -25.86 11.61
N MET A 4 6.70 -25.87 12.61
CA MET A 4 6.24 -24.62 13.27
C MET A 4 7.39 -23.97 14.05
N LEU A 5 8.25 -24.75 14.68
CA LEU A 5 9.40 -24.23 15.42
C LEU A 5 10.45 -23.63 14.47
N MET A 6 10.69 -24.25 13.31
CA MET A 6 11.57 -23.71 12.27
C MET A 6 10.99 -22.44 11.64
N ALA A 7 9.71 -22.41 11.31
CA ALA A 7 9.04 -21.22 10.78
C ALA A 7 9.07 -20.08 11.80
N SER A 8 8.89 -20.36 13.10
CA SER A 8 8.99 -19.37 14.17
C SER A 8 10.43 -18.86 14.36
N ILE A 9 11.46 -19.71 14.20
CA ILE A 9 12.86 -19.29 14.29
C ILE A 9 13.27 -18.45 13.09
N VAL A 10 12.85 -18.82 11.88
CA VAL A 10 13.07 -18.02 10.66
C VAL A 10 12.34 -16.68 10.78
N PHE A 11 11.12 -16.67 11.27
CA PHE A 11 10.36 -15.44 11.51
C PHE A 11 11.01 -14.57 12.60
N MET A 12 11.50 -15.16 13.71
CA MET A 12 12.23 -14.42 14.74
C MET A 12 13.59 -13.91 14.25
N MET A 13 14.33 -14.66 13.43
CA MET A 13 15.58 -14.17 12.84
C MET A 13 15.34 -13.06 11.81
N THR A 14 14.32 -13.17 10.98
CA THR A 14 13.98 -12.09 10.04
C THR A 14 13.47 -10.83 10.76
N THR A 15 12.67 -10.99 11.81
CA THR A 15 12.25 -9.86 12.65
C THR A 15 13.42 -9.25 13.42
N ALA A 16 14.33 -10.06 13.99
CA ALA A 16 15.53 -9.57 14.67
C ALA A 16 16.50 -8.86 13.70
N THR A 17 16.64 -9.35 12.48
CA THR A 17 17.45 -8.69 11.44
C THR A 17 16.82 -7.37 11.02
N ILE A 18 15.51 -7.35 10.82
CA ILE A 18 14.78 -6.12 10.50
C ILE A 18 14.89 -5.11 11.64
N THR A 19 14.73 -5.54 12.90
CA THR A 19 14.87 -4.64 14.07
C THR A 19 16.31 -4.17 14.31
N TYR A 20 17.33 -4.92 13.90
CA TYR A 20 18.74 -4.51 13.99
C TYR A 20 19.09 -3.43 12.95
N PHE A 21 18.52 -3.49 11.75
CA PHE A 21 18.75 -2.50 10.68
C PHE A 21 17.76 -1.34 10.68
N VAL A 22 16.66 -1.41 11.45
CA VAL A 22 15.72 -0.28 11.63
C VAL A 22 16.14 0.48 12.89
N PRO A 23 16.34 1.82 12.83
CA PRO A 23 16.71 2.59 14.00
C PRO A 23 15.69 2.38 15.13
N PRO A 24 16.14 2.38 16.41
CA PRO A 24 15.28 2.08 17.53
C PRO A 24 14.10 3.05 17.58
N LEU A 25 12.91 2.52 17.31
CA LEU A 25 11.65 3.23 17.54
C LEU A 25 11.53 3.41 19.05
N ASN A 26 11.41 4.66 19.51
CA ASN A 26 11.06 4.94 20.90
C ASN A 26 9.69 4.31 21.19
N PHE A 27 9.72 3.17 21.88
CA PHE A 27 8.55 2.37 22.20
C PHE A 27 7.80 3.03 23.35
N GLU A 28 6.83 3.88 23.06
CA GLU A 28 5.78 4.24 23.99
C GLU A 28 4.78 3.07 24.07
N ARG A 29 4.69 2.48 25.25
CA ARG A 29 4.00 1.21 25.55
C ARG A 29 2.48 1.22 25.27
N ASP A 30 1.86 2.38 25.02
CA ASP A 30 0.40 2.55 24.99
C ASP A 30 -0.23 2.71 23.58
N LYS A 31 0.56 2.61 22.51
CA LYS A 31 0.01 2.73 21.13
C LYS A 31 0.38 1.50 20.29
N GLY A 32 -0.34 0.48 20.56
CA GLY A 32 -0.45 -0.85 20.02
C GLY A 32 -0.03 -1.22 18.59
N PRO A 33 -0.53 -2.35 18.09
CA PRO A 33 -0.09 -3.06 16.87
C PRO A 33 -0.07 -2.25 15.58
N GLY A 34 -0.83 -1.14 15.51
CA GLY A 34 -0.93 -0.28 14.33
C GLY A 34 0.39 0.44 13.97
N LYS A 35 1.12 0.98 14.95
CA LYS A 35 2.39 1.70 14.68
C LYS A 35 3.48 0.77 14.17
N VAL A 36 3.56 -0.45 14.70
CA VAL A 36 4.52 -1.48 14.23
C VAL A 36 4.15 -1.91 12.81
N LYS A 37 2.87 -2.14 12.52
CA LYS A 37 2.39 -2.44 11.17
C LYS A 37 2.74 -1.32 10.19
N ASN A 38 2.50 -0.07 10.54
CA ASN A 38 2.80 1.08 9.69
C ASN A 38 4.31 1.25 9.47
N ALA A 39 5.14 1.07 10.50
CA ALA A 39 6.60 1.13 10.36
C ALA A 39 7.14 0.01 9.45
N ILE A 40 6.64 -1.23 9.60
CA ILE A 40 7.00 -2.35 8.73
C ILE A 40 6.54 -2.10 7.29
N THR A 41 5.32 -1.61 7.11
CA THR A 41 4.78 -1.29 5.78
C THR A 41 5.57 -0.17 5.10
N THR A 42 5.93 0.88 5.84
CA THR A 42 6.76 1.99 5.34
C THR A 42 8.15 1.52 4.95
N ALA A 43 8.81 0.73 5.80
CA ALA A 43 10.12 0.15 5.50
C ALA A 43 10.06 -0.79 4.27
N TYR A 44 9.05 -1.64 4.19
CA TYR A 44 8.83 -2.52 3.04
C TYR A 44 8.60 -1.72 1.74
N ASN A 45 7.77 -0.67 1.79
CA ASN A 45 7.49 0.17 0.63
C ASN A 45 8.73 0.96 0.18
N SER A 46 9.52 1.48 1.12
CA SER A 46 10.77 2.19 0.83
C SER A 46 11.80 1.26 0.17
N LEU A 47 11.96 0.04 0.67
CA LEU A 47 12.82 -0.98 0.04
C LEU A 47 12.33 -1.38 -1.35
N ARG A 48 11.03 -1.46 -1.53
CA ARG A 48 10.42 -1.92 -2.78
C ARG A 48 10.38 -0.84 -3.85
N PHE A 49 9.94 0.36 -3.51
CA PHE A 49 9.60 1.42 -4.45
C PHE A 49 10.54 2.63 -4.40
N GLY A 50 11.50 2.65 -3.47
CA GLY A 50 12.32 3.81 -3.16
C GLY A 50 11.67 4.72 -2.12
N ASN A 51 12.44 5.71 -1.66
CA ASN A 51 11.96 6.70 -0.70
C ASN A 51 10.91 7.61 -1.33
N ASN A 52 9.98 8.09 -0.52
CA ASN A 52 9.03 9.11 -0.91
C ASN A 52 9.30 10.38 -0.09
N VAL A 53 9.53 11.49 -0.77
CA VAL A 53 9.70 12.81 -0.13
C VAL A 53 8.37 13.43 0.28
N LEU A 54 7.26 12.90 -0.27
CA LEU A 54 5.92 13.27 0.10
C LEU A 54 5.41 12.41 1.27
N PRO A 55 4.61 12.96 2.18
CA PRO A 55 4.16 12.25 3.38
C PRO A 55 3.19 11.09 3.11
N GLU A 56 2.58 10.99 1.94
CA GLU A 56 1.48 10.05 1.63
C GLU A 56 0.32 10.19 2.64
N GLY A 57 -0.05 11.44 2.93
CA GLY A 57 -1.12 11.78 3.86
C GLY A 57 -0.77 11.65 5.35
N ASP A 58 0.38 11.11 5.73
CA ASP A 58 0.77 10.87 7.13
C ASP A 58 1.13 12.16 7.87
N PHE A 59 0.25 12.63 8.77
CA PHE A 59 0.45 13.87 9.54
C PHE A 59 1.71 13.87 10.40
N SER A 60 2.21 12.72 10.82
CA SER A 60 3.44 12.62 11.60
C SER A 60 4.68 13.08 10.82
N LYS A 61 4.61 13.09 9.49
CA LYS A 61 5.67 13.53 8.57
C LYS A 61 5.54 15.00 8.15
N MET A 62 4.41 15.66 8.43
CA MET A 62 4.11 16.99 7.94
C MET A 62 4.70 18.15 8.78
N GLY A 63 5.51 17.86 9.81
CA GLY A 63 6.07 18.90 10.68
C GLY A 63 7.28 19.66 10.10
N LYS A 64 7.87 19.18 9.00
CA LYS A 64 9.01 19.77 8.33
C LYS A 64 9.09 19.29 6.88
N MET A 65 9.19 20.24 5.95
CA MET A 65 9.48 19.93 4.55
C MET A 65 10.91 19.40 4.40
N GLN A 66 11.09 18.31 3.66
CA GLN A 66 12.40 17.68 3.40
C GLN A 66 12.50 17.37 1.91
N ARG A 67 12.76 18.41 1.10
CA ARG A 67 12.89 18.31 -0.36
C ARG A 67 14.23 18.89 -0.78
N THR A 68 14.93 18.17 -1.64
CA THR A 68 16.27 18.55 -2.13
C THR A 68 16.22 18.99 -3.59
N ASP A 69 17.37 19.46 -4.12
CA ASP A 69 17.53 19.78 -5.53
C ASP A 69 17.83 18.53 -6.40
N GLU A 70 17.82 17.32 -5.81
CA GLU A 70 18.03 16.10 -6.58
C GLU A 70 16.88 15.86 -7.57
N THR A 71 17.23 15.46 -8.79
CA THR A 71 16.25 15.14 -9.82
C THR A 71 15.41 13.92 -9.41
N ALA A 72 14.13 14.14 -9.18
CA ALA A 72 13.16 13.11 -8.83
C ALA A 72 12.55 12.46 -10.08
N ILE A 73 12.14 13.27 -11.05
CA ILE A 73 11.46 12.87 -12.28
C ILE A 73 12.04 13.65 -13.47
N GLU A 74 12.14 13.03 -14.62
CA GLU A 74 12.32 13.72 -15.90
C GLU A 74 11.02 13.59 -16.70
N VAL A 75 10.52 14.71 -17.19
CA VAL A 75 9.33 14.77 -18.04
C VAL A 75 9.73 15.22 -19.44
N VAL A 76 9.16 14.59 -20.46
CA VAL A 76 9.31 14.99 -21.87
C VAL A 76 7.92 15.11 -22.45
N MET A 77 7.58 16.27 -23.00
CA MET A 77 6.29 16.56 -23.61
C MET A 77 6.45 16.94 -25.07
N SER A 78 5.51 16.52 -25.92
CA SER A 78 5.48 16.96 -27.33
C SER A 78 5.20 18.45 -27.44
N ASP A 79 4.43 19.00 -26.48
CA ASP A 79 4.16 20.43 -26.30
C ASP A 79 4.31 20.75 -24.80
N PRO A 80 5.42 21.41 -24.39
CA PRO A 80 5.70 21.69 -22.98
C PRO A 80 4.69 22.65 -22.35
N GLN A 81 4.03 22.21 -21.28
CA GLN A 81 3.09 23.02 -20.51
C GLN A 81 3.12 22.69 -19.03
N SER A 82 2.58 23.59 -18.20
CA SER A 82 2.41 23.33 -16.77
C SER A 82 1.35 22.26 -16.55
N ILE A 83 1.70 21.19 -15.85
CA ILE A 83 0.78 20.08 -15.54
C ILE A 83 0.97 19.54 -14.14
N PHE A 84 -0.11 19.06 -13.55
CA PHE A 84 -0.13 18.30 -12.32
C PHE A 84 0.02 16.80 -12.63
N LEU A 85 1.04 16.17 -12.04
CA LEU A 85 1.29 14.74 -12.17
C LEU A 85 0.84 14.03 -10.88
N ARG A 86 -0.37 13.51 -10.89
CA ARG A 86 -1.06 12.93 -9.73
C ARG A 86 -0.43 11.61 -9.29
N GLY A 87 -0.08 11.51 -8.00
CA GLY A 87 0.46 10.33 -7.35
C GLY A 87 -0.48 9.76 -6.31
N PHE A 88 -0.30 10.11 -5.03
CA PHE A 88 -1.17 9.70 -3.92
C PHE A 88 -2.45 10.51 -3.90
N VAL A 89 -3.59 9.84 -3.65
CA VAL A 89 -4.90 10.47 -3.43
C VAL A 89 -5.42 10.05 -2.06
N GLY A 90 -5.66 11.02 -1.20
CA GLY A 90 -6.24 10.85 0.12
C GLY A 90 -7.71 11.22 0.11
N SER A 91 -8.57 10.24 0.33
CA SER A 91 -10.02 10.37 0.27
C SER A 91 -10.67 10.40 1.64
N GLU A 92 -10.15 9.63 2.57
CA GLU A 92 -10.63 9.55 3.95
C GLU A 92 -9.73 10.37 4.88
N TYR A 93 -10.33 11.34 5.59
CA TYR A 93 -9.66 12.15 6.59
C TYR A 93 -9.77 11.50 7.97
N THR A 94 -8.63 11.18 8.56
CA THR A 94 -8.55 10.53 9.88
C THR A 94 -7.72 11.38 10.86
N SER A 95 -7.72 11.01 12.12
CA SER A 95 -6.89 11.68 13.14
C SER A 95 -5.37 11.53 12.91
N SER A 96 -4.95 10.58 12.06
CA SER A 96 -3.54 10.28 11.78
C SER A 96 -3.08 10.72 10.38
N GLY A 97 -4.00 11.06 9.51
CA GLY A 97 -3.68 11.44 8.14
C GLY A 97 -4.81 11.26 7.15
N TRP A 98 -4.46 11.45 5.90
CA TRP A 98 -5.28 11.10 4.76
C TRP A 98 -5.05 9.64 4.37
N GLU A 99 -6.12 8.89 4.21
CA GLU A 99 -6.07 7.51 3.74
C GLU A 99 -6.76 7.39 2.38
N THR A 100 -6.36 6.39 1.60
CA THR A 100 -7.08 6.04 0.37
C THR A 100 -8.43 5.44 0.76
N GLN A 101 -9.42 5.56 -0.12
CA GLN A 101 -10.75 4.99 0.11
C GLN A 101 -10.65 3.53 0.54
N PRO A 102 -11.32 3.13 1.63
CA PRO A 102 -11.39 1.75 2.07
C PRO A 102 -11.95 0.81 1.01
N ALA A 103 -11.46 -0.42 0.98
CA ALA A 103 -11.85 -1.38 -0.05
C ALA A 103 -13.32 -1.81 0.04
N ASP A 104 -13.91 -1.80 1.22
CA ASP A 104 -15.32 -2.10 1.47
C ASP A 104 -16.26 -1.12 0.76
N ILE A 105 -15.94 0.17 0.76
CA ILE A 105 -16.71 1.18 0.03
C ILE A 105 -16.78 0.83 -1.47
N TYR A 106 -15.68 0.38 -2.07
CA TYR A 106 -15.70 -0.08 -3.46
C TYR A 106 -16.46 -1.38 -3.66
N TYR A 107 -16.46 -2.29 -2.67
CA TYR A 107 -17.26 -3.50 -2.71
C TYR A 107 -18.75 -3.20 -2.62
N ASP A 108 -19.14 -2.26 -1.77
CA ASP A 108 -20.53 -1.84 -1.64
C ASP A 108 -21.05 -1.19 -2.93
N HIS A 109 -20.17 -0.55 -3.70
CA HIS A 109 -20.46 0.07 -5.00
C HIS A 109 -19.94 -0.75 -6.20
N TYR A 110 -19.62 -2.04 -6.01
CA TYR A 110 -19.08 -2.87 -7.08
C TYR A 110 -19.96 -2.90 -8.33
N GLY A 111 -21.27 -2.90 -8.19
CA GLY A 111 -22.22 -2.85 -9.29
C GLY A 111 -22.04 -1.57 -10.14
N LEU A 112 -21.89 -0.41 -9.50
CA LEU A 112 -21.65 0.86 -10.19
C LEU A 112 -20.36 0.79 -11.01
N PHE A 113 -19.22 0.50 -10.39
CA PHE A 113 -17.92 0.46 -11.08
C PHE A 113 -17.85 -0.63 -12.16
N TYR A 114 -18.58 -1.73 -11.99
CA TYR A 114 -18.70 -2.75 -13.02
C TYR A 114 -19.40 -2.21 -14.28
N TRP A 115 -20.54 -1.53 -14.13
CA TRP A 115 -21.28 -0.99 -15.27
C TRP A 115 -20.56 0.19 -15.93
N LEU A 116 -20.00 1.11 -15.17
CA LEU A 116 -19.16 2.18 -15.69
C LEU A 116 -18.03 1.63 -16.57
N HIS A 117 -17.41 0.52 -16.13
CA HIS A 117 -16.36 -0.11 -16.93
C HIS A 117 -16.88 -0.77 -18.21
N GLN A 118 -18.08 -1.37 -18.20
CA GLN A 118 -18.71 -1.95 -19.40
C GLN A 118 -19.00 -0.87 -20.45
N ASP A 119 -19.39 0.31 -20.02
CA ASP A 119 -19.71 1.44 -20.89
C ASP A 119 -18.49 2.29 -21.28
N ASN A 120 -17.27 1.81 -20.94
CA ASN A 120 -16.00 2.51 -21.13
C ASN A 120 -15.90 3.85 -20.38
N PHE A 121 -16.76 4.10 -19.42
CA PHE A 121 -16.63 5.24 -18.53
C PHE A 121 -15.52 4.96 -17.51
N THR A 122 -14.52 5.81 -17.50
CA THR A 122 -13.41 5.73 -16.55
C THR A 122 -13.24 7.09 -15.90
N PRO A 123 -13.42 7.23 -14.59
CA PRO A 123 -13.29 8.52 -13.90
C PRO A 123 -11.98 9.25 -14.19
N LEU A 124 -10.88 8.50 -14.40
CA LEU A 124 -9.58 9.08 -14.78
C LEU A 124 -9.52 9.69 -16.18
N LYS A 125 -10.50 9.38 -17.05
CA LYS A 125 -10.61 9.89 -18.42
C LYS A 125 -11.81 10.81 -18.62
N GLN A 126 -12.56 11.04 -17.57
CA GLN A 126 -13.80 11.80 -17.63
C GLN A 126 -13.60 13.21 -18.20
N LEU A 127 -12.51 13.89 -17.81
CA LEU A 127 -12.16 15.21 -18.33
C LEU A 127 -12.03 15.25 -19.86
N ASP A 128 -11.31 14.29 -20.44
CA ASP A 128 -11.16 14.20 -21.91
C ASP A 128 -12.49 13.84 -22.56
N GLN A 129 -13.28 12.94 -21.99
CA GLN A 129 -14.59 12.56 -22.52
C GLN A 129 -15.55 13.75 -22.53
N ALA A 130 -15.66 14.50 -21.43
CA ALA A 130 -16.50 15.69 -21.35
C ALA A 130 -16.05 16.79 -22.32
N ARG A 131 -14.74 17.06 -22.39
CA ARG A 131 -14.17 18.00 -23.36
C ARG A 131 -14.53 17.63 -24.79
N ARG A 132 -14.42 16.39 -25.18
CA ARG A 132 -14.77 15.91 -26.54
C ARG A 132 -16.25 16.09 -26.88
N ILE A 133 -17.12 15.92 -25.87
CA ILE A 133 -18.55 16.14 -26.04
C ILE A 133 -18.83 17.62 -26.34
N VAL A 134 -18.17 18.53 -25.63
CA VAL A 134 -18.42 20.00 -25.75
C VAL A 134 -17.68 20.63 -26.93
N GLN A 135 -16.41 20.29 -27.12
CA GLN A 135 -15.52 20.96 -28.09
C GLN A 135 -15.23 20.12 -29.34
N GLY A 136 -15.67 18.84 -29.35
CA GLY A 136 -15.30 17.89 -30.41
C GLY A 136 -13.88 17.35 -30.26
N ASP A 137 -13.47 16.55 -31.23
CA ASP A 137 -12.20 15.79 -31.21
C ASP A 137 -11.07 16.48 -32.00
N ASN A 138 -11.05 17.80 -32.04
CA ASN A 138 -10.19 18.57 -32.92
C ASN A 138 -8.83 18.98 -32.33
N SER A 139 -8.55 18.66 -31.05
CA SER A 139 -7.26 18.98 -30.42
C SER A 139 -6.28 17.83 -30.56
N GLU A 140 -5.08 18.13 -31.05
CA GLU A 140 -3.99 17.12 -31.04
C GLU A 140 -3.59 16.79 -29.59
N PRO A 141 -3.52 15.49 -29.25
CA PRO A 141 -3.11 15.10 -27.92
C PRO A 141 -1.62 15.35 -27.67
N ILE A 142 -1.29 15.72 -26.44
CA ILE A 142 0.09 15.87 -26.00
C ILE A 142 0.61 14.53 -25.51
N ASN A 143 1.76 14.12 -26.02
CA ASN A 143 2.47 12.96 -25.53
C ASN A 143 3.37 13.37 -24.34
N VAL A 144 3.17 12.71 -23.18
CA VAL A 144 3.90 12.96 -21.94
C VAL A 144 4.65 11.70 -21.54
N LYS A 145 5.97 11.76 -21.53
CA LYS A 145 6.84 10.69 -21.03
C LYS A 145 7.33 11.06 -19.65
N VAL A 146 7.12 10.18 -18.68
CA VAL A 146 7.55 10.34 -17.29
C VAL A 146 8.59 9.29 -16.97
N ASN A 147 9.79 9.75 -16.58
CA ASN A 147 10.92 8.90 -16.20
C ASN A 147 11.28 9.13 -14.73
N LEU A 148 11.01 8.16 -13.88
CA LEU A 148 11.28 8.22 -12.44
C LEU A 148 12.76 7.95 -12.16
N LYS A 149 13.49 8.95 -11.68
CA LYS A 149 14.90 8.85 -11.25
C LYS A 149 14.98 8.46 -9.77
N ASN A 150 14.66 9.39 -8.88
CA ASN A 150 14.68 9.21 -7.43
C ASN A 150 13.27 9.24 -6.79
N ALA A 151 12.23 9.57 -7.54
CA ALA A 151 10.86 9.54 -7.07
C ALA A 151 10.40 8.13 -6.68
N CYS A 152 9.46 8.05 -5.74
CA CYS A 152 8.83 6.81 -5.32
C CYS A 152 8.12 6.13 -6.50
N ARG A 153 8.50 4.89 -6.80
CA ARG A 153 7.98 4.11 -7.95
C ARG A 153 6.66 3.39 -7.67
N LYS A 154 6.00 3.71 -6.58
CA LYS A 154 4.69 3.18 -6.22
C LYS A 154 3.60 3.71 -7.16
N TYR A 155 3.74 4.96 -7.62
CA TYR A 155 2.77 5.69 -8.42
C TYR A 155 3.22 5.87 -9.86
N ALA A 156 2.26 5.99 -10.78
CA ALA A 156 2.54 6.28 -12.19
C ALA A 156 2.69 7.78 -12.48
N TYR A 157 2.33 8.66 -11.54
CA TYR A 157 2.33 10.14 -11.70
C TYR A 157 1.68 10.59 -12.99
N ALA A 158 0.38 10.34 -13.11
CA ALA A 158 -0.39 10.58 -14.32
C ALA A 158 -0.94 12.01 -14.41
N PRO A 159 -1.02 12.61 -15.62
CA PRO A 159 -1.72 13.87 -15.84
C PRO A 159 -3.24 13.70 -15.65
N TYR A 160 -3.96 14.81 -15.48
CA TYR A 160 -5.41 14.82 -15.25
C TYR A 160 -6.22 14.52 -16.51
N GLU A 161 -5.96 15.19 -17.60
CA GLU A 161 -6.71 15.00 -18.85
C GLU A 161 -6.22 13.75 -19.61
N LEU A 162 -6.33 12.60 -18.96
CA LEU A 162 -5.79 11.35 -19.48
C LEU A 162 -6.65 10.82 -20.63
N ILE A 163 -6.07 10.77 -21.83
CA ILE A 163 -6.66 10.13 -23.02
C ILE A 163 -6.29 8.66 -23.03
N SER A 164 -4.99 8.36 -22.97
CA SER A 164 -4.49 7.00 -22.98
C SER A 164 -3.19 6.88 -22.20
N MET A 165 -2.87 5.64 -21.85
CA MET A 165 -1.59 5.27 -21.23
C MET A 165 -1.08 4.01 -21.90
N GLU A 166 0.17 4.03 -22.35
CA GLU A 166 0.84 2.85 -22.87
C GLU A 166 1.20 1.90 -21.74
N GLY A 167 1.20 0.60 -22.04
CA GLY A 167 1.59 -0.42 -21.06
C GLY A 167 0.56 -0.66 -19.94
N LYS A 168 -0.74 -0.63 -20.24
CA LYS A 168 -1.84 -0.88 -19.28
C LYS A 168 -1.64 -2.10 -18.37
N ASN A 169 -0.90 -3.12 -18.85
CA ASN A 169 -0.61 -4.33 -18.06
C ASN A 169 0.42 -4.09 -16.94
N GLN A 170 1.10 -2.94 -16.94
CA GLN A 170 2.16 -2.59 -15.98
C GLN A 170 1.66 -1.74 -14.81
N VAL A 171 0.38 -1.38 -14.81
CA VAL A 171 -0.25 -0.56 -13.80
C VAL A 171 -1.55 -1.19 -13.31
N HIS A 172 -2.01 -0.70 -12.17
CA HIS A 172 -3.28 -1.05 -11.56
C HIS A 172 -3.94 0.25 -11.10
N SER A 173 -5.10 0.60 -11.66
CA SER A 173 -5.91 1.68 -11.11
C SER A 173 -6.73 1.15 -9.94
N LYS A 174 -6.75 1.89 -8.86
CA LYS A 174 -7.61 1.63 -7.72
C LYS A 174 -8.88 2.46 -7.93
N ALA A 175 -9.91 1.82 -8.48
CA ALA A 175 -11.19 2.43 -8.83
C ALA A 175 -11.03 3.81 -9.52
N ASP A 176 -11.34 4.91 -8.84
CA ASP A 176 -11.30 6.27 -9.35
C ASP A 176 -10.14 7.13 -8.83
N GLU A 177 -9.24 6.56 -8.01
CA GLU A 177 -8.25 7.38 -7.30
C GLU A 177 -6.87 7.38 -7.97
N THR A 178 -6.12 6.31 -7.79
CA THR A 178 -4.67 6.28 -7.98
C THR A 178 -4.28 5.27 -9.04
N ILE A 179 -3.30 5.60 -9.86
CA ILE A 179 -2.65 4.63 -10.77
C ILE A 179 -1.41 4.10 -10.09
N LEU A 180 -1.49 2.86 -9.62
CA LEU A 180 -0.39 2.16 -8.95
C LEU A 180 0.46 1.37 -9.93
N SER A 181 1.75 1.40 -9.71
CA SER A 181 2.73 0.61 -10.47
C SER A 181 2.65 -0.87 -10.10
N LYS A 182 2.73 -1.75 -11.09
CA LYS A 182 2.86 -3.20 -10.90
C LYS A 182 4.32 -3.64 -10.83
N GLY A 183 4.54 -4.87 -10.32
CA GLY A 183 5.87 -5.49 -10.25
C GLY A 183 6.58 -5.29 -8.91
N VAL A 184 7.69 -5.99 -8.72
CA VAL A 184 8.40 -6.05 -7.43
C VAL A 184 9.02 -4.71 -7.04
N GLY A 185 9.49 -3.91 -8.01
CA GLY A 185 10.15 -2.62 -7.75
C GLY A 185 9.43 -1.42 -8.36
N GLY A 186 8.21 -1.60 -8.87
CA GLY A 186 7.50 -0.59 -9.65
C GLY A 186 8.14 -0.33 -11.03
N GLN A 187 7.46 0.45 -11.85
CA GLN A 187 7.95 0.87 -13.17
C GLN A 187 8.68 2.20 -13.04
N LYS A 188 9.64 2.44 -13.93
CA LYS A 188 10.39 3.69 -14.00
C LYS A 188 9.95 4.62 -15.13
N TYR A 189 9.22 4.08 -16.11
CA TYR A 189 8.85 4.79 -17.32
C TYR A 189 7.37 4.65 -17.58
N TYR A 190 6.73 5.76 -17.92
CA TYR A 190 5.34 5.83 -18.31
C TYR A 190 5.19 6.76 -19.50
N ASN A 191 4.35 6.36 -20.47
CA ASN A 191 3.96 7.19 -21.59
C ASN A 191 2.46 7.44 -21.49
N PHE A 192 2.09 8.69 -21.49
CA PHE A 192 0.70 9.14 -21.47
C PHE A 192 0.40 9.95 -22.70
N SER A 193 -0.85 9.84 -23.17
CA SER A 193 -1.46 10.82 -24.07
C SER A 193 -2.46 11.63 -23.27
N THR A 194 -2.34 12.94 -23.28
CA THR A 194 -3.17 13.85 -22.50
C THR A 194 -3.74 14.94 -23.39
N GLY A 195 -4.86 15.52 -22.98
CA GLY A 195 -5.42 16.68 -23.66
C GLY A 195 -4.58 17.93 -23.48
N ASN A 196 -4.95 18.96 -24.20
CA ASN A 196 -4.28 20.25 -24.20
C ASN A 196 -5.12 21.32 -23.50
N SER A 197 -4.58 21.87 -22.41
CA SER A 197 -5.04 23.09 -21.75
C SER A 197 -6.42 23.11 -21.09
N ILE A 198 -6.93 21.96 -20.62
CA ILE A 198 -8.21 21.96 -19.88
C ILE A 198 -8.20 22.88 -18.65
N MET A 199 -7.04 23.11 -18.06
CA MET A 199 -6.93 23.93 -16.86
C MET A 199 -7.42 25.36 -17.04
N LYS A 200 -7.30 25.93 -18.25
CA LYS A 200 -7.81 27.27 -18.55
C LYS A 200 -9.33 27.28 -18.76
N ASP A 201 -9.87 26.24 -19.38
CA ASP A 201 -11.23 26.27 -19.94
C ASP A 201 -12.20 25.35 -19.19
N TYR A 202 -11.77 24.65 -18.13
CA TYR A 202 -12.61 23.63 -17.50
C TYR A 202 -13.96 24.19 -17.00
N LEU A 203 -13.99 25.42 -16.47
CA LEU A 203 -15.22 26.02 -15.98
C LEU A 203 -16.20 26.27 -17.13
N GLN A 204 -15.71 26.75 -18.29
CA GLN A 204 -16.52 26.96 -19.48
C GLN A 204 -17.02 25.62 -20.05
N ILE A 205 -16.15 24.61 -20.13
CA ILE A 205 -16.53 23.27 -20.61
C ILE A 205 -17.61 22.67 -19.72
N ALA A 206 -17.45 22.74 -18.39
CA ALA A 206 -18.42 22.23 -17.44
C ALA A 206 -19.78 22.95 -17.58
N GLN A 207 -19.76 24.28 -17.67
CA GLN A 207 -20.98 25.06 -17.86
C GLN A 207 -21.67 24.68 -19.16
N THR A 208 -20.96 24.64 -20.29
CA THR A 208 -21.53 24.27 -21.60
C THR A 208 -22.08 22.86 -21.58
N TYR A 209 -21.38 21.91 -20.94
CA TYR A 209 -21.86 20.54 -20.79
C TYR A 209 -23.20 20.52 -20.03
N LEU A 210 -23.28 21.18 -18.89
CA LEU A 210 -24.49 21.21 -18.06
C LEU A 210 -25.67 21.90 -18.74
N GLU A 211 -25.44 22.96 -19.49
CA GLU A 211 -26.49 23.72 -20.18
C GLU A 211 -27.00 23.02 -21.46
N GLU A 212 -26.11 22.41 -22.25
CA GLU A 212 -26.44 21.94 -23.61
C GLU A 212 -26.50 20.40 -23.71
N HIS A 213 -25.81 19.67 -22.87
CA HIS A 213 -25.60 18.22 -23.00
C HIS A 213 -26.18 17.38 -21.87
N SER A 214 -26.35 17.92 -20.66
CA SER A 214 -26.81 17.17 -19.49
C SER A 214 -28.22 16.61 -19.61
N GLN A 215 -29.04 17.20 -20.47
CA GLN A 215 -30.43 16.79 -20.74
C GLN A 215 -30.50 15.68 -21.82
N ASN A 216 -29.41 15.36 -22.47
CA ASN A 216 -29.39 14.36 -23.52
C ASN A 216 -29.26 12.97 -22.90
N ASP A 217 -30.13 12.03 -23.26
CA ASP A 217 -30.08 10.63 -22.85
C ASP A 217 -28.92 9.92 -23.59
N THR A 218 -27.71 10.21 -23.15
CA THR A 218 -26.47 9.61 -23.66
C THR A 218 -25.90 8.65 -22.65
N THR A 219 -25.16 7.64 -23.12
CA THR A 219 -24.43 6.70 -22.21
C THR A 219 -23.54 7.47 -21.24
N TYR A 220 -22.76 8.44 -21.72
CA TYR A 220 -21.91 9.27 -20.87
C TYR A 220 -22.72 10.05 -19.82
N GLY A 221 -23.84 10.65 -20.19
CA GLY A 221 -24.69 11.43 -19.26
C GLY A 221 -25.25 10.56 -18.13
N ASN A 222 -25.68 9.34 -18.46
CA ASN A 222 -26.18 8.39 -17.48
C ASN A 222 -25.08 7.89 -16.55
N ASP A 223 -23.91 7.55 -17.08
CA ASP A 223 -22.76 7.10 -16.31
C ASP A 223 -22.23 8.21 -15.39
N GLU A 224 -22.15 9.44 -15.93
CA GLU A 224 -21.75 10.61 -15.17
C GLU A 224 -22.71 10.87 -14.01
N ALA A 225 -24.02 10.80 -14.23
CA ALA A 225 -25.02 11.03 -13.19
C ALA A 225 -24.93 10.00 -12.05
N HIS A 226 -24.73 8.72 -12.38
CA HIS A 226 -24.55 7.67 -11.38
C HIS A 226 -23.22 7.81 -10.64
N TYR A 227 -22.15 8.16 -11.34
CA TYR A 227 -20.85 8.39 -10.73
C TYR A 227 -20.85 9.65 -9.85
N ASN A 228 -21.49 10.72 -10.30
CA ASN A 228 -21.69 11.96 -9.55
C ASN A 228 -22.37 11.71 -8.21
N GLN A 229 -23.45 10.92 -8.18
CA GLN A 229 -24.10 10.53 -6.92
C GLN A 229 -23.13 9.85 -5.96
N TYR A 230 -22.37 8.86 -6.43
CA TYR A 230 -21.34 8.19 -5.62
C TYR A 230 -20.31 9.17 -5.07
N VAL A 231 -19.86 10.11 -5.91
CA VAL A 231 -18.85 11.11 -5.55
C VAL A 231 -19.36 12.05 -4.45
N TYR A 232 -20.60 12.51 -4.54
CA TYR A 232 -21.20 13.34 -3.50
C TYR A 232 -21.39 12.60 -2.19
N ASP A 233 -21.87 11.37 -2.24
CA ASP A 233 -22.06 10.53 -1.05
C ASP A 233 -20.73 10.21 -0.34
N THR A 234 -19.65 10.10 -1.11
CA THR A 234 -18.35 9.62 -0.60
C THR A 234 -17.40 10.76 -0.23
N TYR A 235 -17.27 11.79 -1.07
CA TYR A 235 -16.17 12.75 -0.97
C TYR A 235 -16.57 14.13 -0.42
N THR A 236 -17.79 14.26 0.12
CA THR A 236 -18.21 15.43 0.91
C THR A 236 -18.18 15.18 2.41
N ALA A 237 -17.78 13.98 2.84
CA ALA A 237 -17.82 13.57 4.24
C ALA A 237 -16.95 14.47 5.14
N LEU A 238 -17.55 14.98 6.21
CA LEU A 238 -16.93 15.75 7.28
C LEU A 238 -17.46 15.29 8.63
N SER A 239 -16.60 15.27 9.66
CA SER A 239 -17.06 15.09 11.03
C SER A 239 -17.86 16.31 11.51
N ASP A 240 -18.81 16.12 12.43
CA ASP A 240 -19.57 17.25 13.01
C ASP A 240 -18.63 18.27 13.67
N LYS A 241 -17.54 17.81 14.26
CA LYS A 241 -16.52 18.67 14.88
C LYS A 241 -15.81 19.55 13.86
N ASP A 242 -15.36 18.98 12.74
CA ASP A 242 -14.69 19.73 11.67
C ASP A 242 -15.67 20.69 11.00
N LYS A 243 -16.92 20.29 10.82
CA LYS A 243 -17.98 21.14 10.26
C LYS A 243 -18.21 22.38 11.14
N LEU A 244 -18.33 22.21 12.45
CA LEU A 244 -18.49 23.33 13.40
C LEU A 244 -17.25 24.23 13.42
N LEU A 245 -16.05 23.67 13.39
CA LEU A 245 -14.81 24.41 13.31
C LEU A 245 -14.77 25.26 12.02
N LEU A 246 -15.03 24.65 10.88
CA LEU A 246 -15.03 25.37 9.60
C LEU A 246 -16.13 26.44 9.53
N GLN A 247 -17.31 26.17 10.08
CA GLN A 247 -18.37 27.16 10.19
C GLN A 247 -17.95 28.39 10.99
N SER A 248 -17.20 28.21 12.09
CA SER A 248 -16.70 29.33 12.91
C SER A 248 -15.68 30.20 12.15
N HIS A 249 -14.92 29.64 11.22
CA HIS A 249 -13.90 30.35 10.44
C HIS A 249 -14.40 30.92 9.11
N LEU A 250 -15.30 30.20 8.42
CA LEU A 250 -15.76 30.55 7.06
C LEU A 250 -17.15 31.18 7.05
N GLY A 251 -17.89 31.11 8.16
CA GLY A 251 -19.29 31.53 8.25
C GLY A 251 -20.24 30.60 7.49
N GLU A 252 -21.50 30.98 7.44
CA GLU A 252 -22.54 30.29 6.67
C GLU A 252 -22.42 30.63 5.17
N PHE A 253 -22.97 29.75 4.34
CA PHE A 253 -22.98 29.93 2.89
C PHE A 253 -24.32 29.54 2.28
N GLU A 254 -24.62 30.11 1.13
CA GLU A 254 -25.78 29.76 0.34
C GLU A 254 -25.43 28.65 -0.66
N THR A 255 -26.32 27.68 -0.82
CA THR A 255 -26.16 26.59 -1.78
C THR A 255 -26.87 26.90 -3.09
N GLN A 256 -26.26 26.42 -4.18
CA GLN A 256 -26.89 26.32 -5.48
C GLN A 256 -26.98 24.83 -5.86
N GLY A 257 -28.13 24.21 -5.60
CA GLY A 257 -28.26 22.77 -5.63
C GLY A 257 -27.64 22.12 -4.38
N ASN A 258 -26.70 21.21 -4.57
CA ASN A 258 -26.07 20.43 -3.48
C ASN A 258 -24.86 21.13 -2.83
N HIS A 259 -24.32 22.19 -3.44
CA HIS A 259 -23.08 22.84 -3.00
C HIS A 259 -23.13 24.37 -3.22
N ALA A 260 -22.17 25.08 -2.63
CA ALA A 260 -21.93 26.48 -2.96
C ALA A 260 -21.40 26.63 -4.40
N PRO A 261 -21.63 27.76 -5.08
CA PRO A 261 -21.04 27.99 -6.39
C PRO A 261 -19.52 27.84 -6.36
N TYR A 262 -18.96 27.06 -7.28
CA TYR A 262 -17.52 26.70 -7.30
C TYR A 262 -16.58 27.89 -7.19
N THR A 263 -16.81 28.93 -8.01
CA THR A 263 -15.98 30.15 -8.01
C THR A 263 -16.08 30.90 -6.68
N VAL A 264 -17.27 30.95 -6.07
CA VAL A 264 -17.47 31.60 -4.77
C VAL A 264 -16.73 30.85 -3.68
N ALA A 265 -16.89 29.53 -3.60
CA ALA A 265 -16.20 28.68 -2.64
C ALA A 265 -14.68 28.78 -2.81
N LYS A 266 -14.15 28.62 -4.03
CA LYS A 266 -12.73 28.74 -4.33
C LYS A 266 -12.16 30.08 -3.88
N ASN A 267 -12.79 31.19 -4.25
CA ASN A 267 -12.31 32.53 -3.90
C ASN A 267 -12.33 32.78 -2.38
N LYS A 268 -13.36 32.32 -1.68
CA LYS A 268 -13.43 32.42 -0.21
C LYS A 268 -12.31 31.58 0.45
N ILE A 269 -12.08 30.36 -0.02
CA ILE A 269 -11.02 29.47 0.49
C ILE A 269 -9.64 30.10 0.26
N LEU A 270 -9.33 30.50 -0.97
CA LEU A 270 -8.05 31.13 -1.29
C LEU A 270 -7.81 32.42 -0.49
N SER A 271 -8.83 33.26 -0.36
CA SER A 271 -8.77 34.48 0.45
C SER A 271 -8.50 34.17 1.92
N TYR A 272 -9.24 33.19 2.49
CA TYR A 272 -9.04 32.76 3.85
C TYR A 272 -7.61 32.22 4.11
N LEU A 273 -7.15 31.30 3.26
CA LEU A 273 -5.84 30.67 3.39
C LEU A 273 -4.70 31.69 3.28
N SER A 274 -4.80 32.62 2.32
CA SER A 274 -3.76 33.65 2.13
C SER A 274 -3.70 34.67 3.26
N GLN A 275 -4.81 34.92 3.96
CA GLN A 275 -4.88 35.90 5.05
C GLN A 275 -4.56 35.31 6.41
N ASN A 276 -4.85 34.01 6.62
CA ASN A 276 -4.82 33.40 7.96
C ASN A 276 -3.71 32.36 8.12
N ILE A 277 -3.10 31.86 7.06
CA ILE A 277 -2.04 30.85 7.13
C ILE A 277 -0.76 31.40 6.50
N ILE A 278 0.33 31.40 7.25
CA ILE A 278 1.64 31.86 6.78
C ILE A 278 2.39 30.68 6.14
N TYR A 279 2.90 30.87 4.93
CA TYR A 279 3.74 29.85 4.29
C TYR A 279 5.05 29.67 5.06
N GLN A 280 5.28 28.45 5.54
CA GLN A 280 6.48 28.10 6.31
C GLN A 280 6.84 26.63 6.10
N GLU A 281 8.09 26.35 5.75
CA GLU A 281 8.58 24.98 5.52
C GLU A 281 8.73 24.15 6.80
N HIS A 282 8.77 24.80 7.96
CA HIS A 282 8.96 24.18 9.27
C HIS A 282 7.86 24.64 10.26
N PRO A 283 6.58 24.32 10.00
CA PRO A 283 5.48 24.78 10.86
C PRO A 283 5.44 24.08 12.23
N GLY A 284 6.27 23.08 12.44
CA GLY A 284 6.24 22.25 13.64
C GLY A 284 5.31 21.04 13.48
N LYS A 285 5.33 20.15 14.47
CA LYS A 285 4.49 18.97 14.49
C LYS A 285 3.21 19.22 15.26
N CYS A 286 2.09 18.71 14.74
CA CYS A 286 0.84 18.68 15.46
C CYS A 286 1.02 17.91 16.79
N PRO A 287 0.65 18.49 17.96
CA PRO A 287 0.74 17.82 19.24
C PRO A 287 -0.12 16.55 19.29
N ALA A 288 0.31 15.55 20.06
CA ALA A 288 -0.44 14.32 20.21
C ALA A 288 -1.82 14.59 20.83
N GLY A 289 -2.87 14.06 20.18
CA GLY A 289 -4.25 14.25 20.63
C GLY A 289 -4.92 15.55 20.17
N ARG A 290 -4.21 16.41 19.45
CA ARG A 290 -4.78 17.58 18.79
C ARG A 290 -5.25 17.19 17.38
N GLU A 291 -6.42 17.66 16.95
CA GLU A 291 -6.90 17.48 15.59
C GLU A 291 -6.06 18.32 14.62
N PHE A 292 -5.67 17.73 13.50
CA PHE A 292 -4.72 18.37 12.57
C PHE A 292 -5.30 19.63 11.91
N LEU A 293 -6.58 19.60 11.52
CA LEU A 293 -7.24 20.79 10.98
C LEU A 293 -7.24 21.94 12.01
N GLN A 294 -7.60 21.66 13.26
CA GLN A 294 -7.61 22.65 14.32
C GLN A 294 -6.19 23.19 14.60
N PHE A 295 -5.18 22.32 14.55
CA PHE A 295 -3.77 22.74 14.68
C PHE A 295 -3.37 23.73 13.58
N ILE A 296 -3.77 23.46 12.31
CA ILE A 296 -3.46 24.35 11.18
C ILE A 296 -4.17 25.71 11.35
N LEU A 297 -5.45 25.72 11.71
CA LEU A 297 -6.27 26.94 11.68
C LEU A 297 -6.10 27.81 12.92
N GLU A 298 -5.87 27.21 14.10
CA GLU A 298 -5.88 27.93 15.37
C GLU A 298 -4.52 27.99 16.06
N ASP A 299 -3.73 26.90 16.04
CA ASP A 299 -2.52 26.81 16.87
C ASP A 299 -1.27 27.27 16.11
N SER A 300 -1.02 26.69 14.92
CA SER A 300 0.17 26.99 14.13
C SER A 300 -0.03 28.21 13.24
N ALA A 301 -1.19 28.35 12.64
CA ALA A 301 -1.50 29.35 11.60
C ALA A 301 -0.40 29.45 10.53
N SER A 302 0.30 28.35 10.28
CA SER A 302 1.41 28.27 9.34
C SER A 302 1.56 26.88 8.76
N GLY A 303 2.10 26.78 7.56
CA GLY A 303 2.28 25.51 6.88
C GLY A 303 2.90 25.66 5.49
N TYR A 304 3.08 24.55 4.83
CA TYR A 304 3.45 24.46 3.42
C TYR A 304 2.36 23.69 2.66
N ASP A 305 2.55 23.40 1.41
CA ASP A 305 1.53 22.85 0.49
C ASP A 305 0.63 21.75 1.10
N VAL A 306 1.20 20.78 1.83
CA VAL A 306 0.42 19.68 2.46
C VAL A 306 -0.59 20.19 3.52
N HIS A 307 -0.27 21.30 4.20
CA HIS A 307 -1.16 21.93 5.17
C HIS A 307 -2.27 22.71 4.46
N TYR A 308 -1.90 23.49 3.43
CA TYR A 308 -2.87 24.21 2.59
C TYR A 308 -3.83 23.26 1.91
N ALA A 309 -3.31 22.20 1.27
CA ALA A 309 -4.13 21.18 0.61
C ALA A 309 -5.06 20.46 1.59
N THR A 310 -4.58 20.12 2.80
CA THR A 310 -5.43 19.49 3.84
C THR A 310 -6.56 20.41 4.27
N ALA A 311 -6.25 21.66 4.63
CA ALA A 311 -7.28 22.62 5.07
C ALA A 311 -8.27 22.91 3.94
N ALA A 312 -7.80 23.16 2.72
CA ALA A 312 -8.65 23.46 1.58
C ALA A 312 -9.55 22.28 1.18
N THR A 313 -9.06 21.04 1.22
CA THR A 313 -9.91 19.87 0.93
C THR A 313 -11.11 19.82 1.87
N LEU A 314 -10.90 20.02 3.18
CA LEU A 314 -11.98 20.04 4.14
C LEU A 314 -12.88 21.28 4.01
N MET A 315 -12.33 22.43 3.61
CA MET A 315 -13.10 23.64 3.30
C MET A 315 -13.99 23.46 2.06
N PHE A 316 -13.50 22.81 1.00
CA PHE A 316 -14.36 22.49 -0.15
C PHE A 316 -15.50 21.53 0.25
N ARG A 317 -15.20 20.50 1.05
CA ARG A 317 -16.24 19.60 1.61
C ARG A 317 -17.24 20.35 2.46
N TYR A 318 -16.80 21.34 3.24
CA TYR A 318 -17.70 22.21 4.00
C TYR A 318 -18.67 22.96 3.11
N TYR A 319 -18.22 23.42 1.95
CA TYR A 319 -19.09 24.07 0.94
C TYR A 319 -19.94 23.08 0.11
N GLY A 320 -19.94 21.80 0.45
CA GLY A 320 -20.68 20.74 -0.23
C GLY A 320 -20.02 20.27 -1.53
N ILE A 321 -18.81 20.74 -1.85
CA ILE A 321 -18.06 20.36 -3.05
C ILE A 321 -17.24 19.11 -2.75
N PRO A 322 -17.45 18.00 -3.49
CA PRO A 322 -16.64 16.80 -3.32
C PRO A 322 -15.16 17.10 -3.58
N ALA A 323 -14.29 16.75 -2.63
CA ALA A 323 -12.88 17.10 -2.71
C ALA A 323 -11.99 16.00 -2.14
N ARG A 324 -10.78 15.84 -2.71
CA ARG A 324 -9.76 14.90 -2.26
C ARG A 324 -8.42 15.61 -2.12
N TYR A 325 -7.64 15.15 -1.14
CA TYR A 325 -6.26 15.56 -0.95
C TYR A 325 -5.35 14.81 -1.92
N VAL A 326 -4.44 15.48 -2.60
CA VAL A 326 -3.56 14.88 -3.59
C VAL A 326 -2.12 15.26 -3.36
N GLU A 327 -1.21 14.30 -3.53
CA GLU A 327 0.23 14.50 -3.59
C GLU A 327 0.80 13.96 -4.91
N GLY A 328 1.78 14.67 -5.45
CA GLY A 328 2.45 14.26 -6.68
C GLY A 328 3.58 15.20 -7.05
N TYR A 329 3.75 15.44 -8.34
CA TYR A 329 4.74 16.39 -8.86
C TYR A 329 4.07 17.44 -9.72
N LEU A 330 4.54 18.66 -9.59
CA LEU A 330 4.07 19.82 -10.38
C LEU A 330 5.16 20.21 -11.40
N VAL A 331 4.79 20.22 -12.68
CA VAL A 331 5.54 20.92 -13.71
C VAL A 331 5.05 22.34 -13.70
N THR A 332 5.89 23.27 -13.25
CA THR A 332 5.52 24.70 -13.14
C THR A 332 5.65 25.43 -14.47
N LEU A 333 5.08 26.64 -14.56
CA LEU A 333 5.29 27.53 -15.69
C LEU A 333 6.77 27.88 -15.89
N ASP A 334 7.54 27.99 -14.79
CA ASP A 334 8.97 28.23 -14.85
C ASP A 334 9.76 27.05 -15.42
N ASP A 335 9.33 25.80 -15.12
CA ASP A 335 10.00 24.58 -15.62
C ASP A 335 9.87 24.44 -17.15
N VAL A 336 8.79 24.96 -17.73
CA VAL A 336 8.51 24.88 -19.17
C VAL A 336 8.91 26.14 -19.94
N LYS A 337 9.23 27.21 -19.23
CA LYS A 337 9.68 28.46 -19.86
C LYS A 337 10.91 28.15 -20.72
N ASP A 338 10.89 28.63 -21.95
CA ASP A 338 11.98 28.45 -22.93
C ASP A 338 12.25 26.97 -23.30
N LYS A 339 11.29 26.05 -23.08
CA LYS A 339 11.38 24.66 -23.51
C LYS A 339 10.66 24.45 -24.84
N GLU A 340 11.35 23.81 -25.76
CA GLU A 340 10.78 23.35 -27.03
C GLU A 340 10.24 21.92 -26.87
N GLY A 341 9.36 21.51 -27.77
CA GLY A 341 8.80 20.17 -27.80
C GLY A 341 9.85 19.09 -27.72
N TYR A 342 9.56 18.04 -26.95
CA TYR A 342 10.44 16.91 -26.66
C TYR A 342 11.71 17.23 -25.88
N SER A 343 11.86 18.45 -25.35
CA SER A 343 12.93 18.78 -24.41
C SER A 343 12.75 18.04 -23.08
N VAL A 344 13.87 17.66 -22.48
CA VAL A 344 13.85 17.06 -21.14
C VAL A 344 13.63 18.16 -20.10
N ILE A 345 12.60 17.98 -19.27
CA ILE A 345 12.27 18.85 -18.15
C ILE A 345 12.61 18.09 -16.87
N PRO A 346 13.74 18.40 -16.21
CA PRO A 346 14.09 17.78 -14.95
C PRO A 346 13.27 18.41 -13.81
N LEU A 347 12.54 17.60 -13.09
CA LEU A 347 11.84 17.97 -11.88
C LEU A 347 12.64 17.49 -10.67
N SER A 348 12.98 18.40 -9.79
CA SER A 348 13.66 18.05 -8.53
C SER A 348 12.65 17.59 -7.47
N GLU A 349 13.13 17.16 -6.31
CA GLU A 349 12.24 16.88 -5.18
C GLU A 349 11.44 18.11 -4.74
N LYS A 350 11.90 19.35 -5.04
CA LYS A 350 11.17 20.59 -4.76
C LYS A 350 9.91 20.75 -5.64
N ASN A 351 9.82 20.04 -6.76
CA ASN A 351 8.62 19.97 -7.58
C ASN A 351 7.58 18.97 -7.02
N ALA A 352 7.96 18.17 -5.99
CA ALA A 352 6.97 17.41 -5.23
C ALA A 352 6.03 18.38 -4.54
N HIS A 353 4.72 18.16 -4.67
CA HIS A 353 3.71 19.13 -4.28
C HIS A 353 2.42 18.44 -3.80
N ALA A 354 1.63 19.15 -2.99
CA ALA A 354 0.30 18.74 -2.59
C ALA A 354 -0.73 19.81 -2.96
N TRP A 355 -1.88 19.36 -3.48
CA TRP A 355 -2.98 20.21 -3.90
C TRP A 355 -4.33 19.57 -3.59
N VAL A 356 -5.41 20.22 -3.95
CA VAL A 356 -6.77 19.69 -3.87
C VAL A 356 -7.23 19.29 -5.27
N GLU A 357 -7.93 18.17 -5.40
CA GLU A 357 -8.78 17.95 -6.55
C GLU A 357 -10.25 18.03 -6.12
N ILE A 358 -11.05 18.73 -6.88
CA ILE A 358 -12.48 18.86 -6.68
C ILE A 358 -13.23 18.18 -7.83
N TYR A 359 -14.41 17.66 -7.53
CA TYR A 359 -15.29 17.16 -8.56
C TYR A 359 -16.12 18.31 -9.13
N GLN A 360 -15.91 18.59 -10.40
CA GLN A 360 -16.70 19.55 -11.16
C GLN A 360 -17.80 18.80 -11.89
N ASP A 361 -19.06 19.09 -11.56
CA ASP A 361 -20.22 18.43 -12.16
C ASP A 361 -20.16 18.46 -13.69
N GLY A 362 -20.48 17.31 -14.31
CA GLY A 362 -20.42 17.11 -15.74
C GLY A 362 -19.03 16.94 -16.35
N LEU A 363 -17.97 17.25 -15.59
CA LEU A 363 -16.60 17.27 -16.10
C LEU A 363 -15.70 16.23 -15.43
N GLY A 364 -15.86 16.04 -14.11
CA GLY A 364 -15.01 15.13 -13.33
C GLY A 364 -14.01 15.84 -12.42
N TRP A 365 -12.96 15.11 -12.04
CA TRP A 365 -11.95 15.58 -11.10
C TRP A 365 -10.98 16.57 -11.73
N VAL A 366 -10.92 17.79 -11.18
CA VAL A 366 -9.99 18.85 -11.61
C VAL A 366 -9.06 19.25 -10.48
N PRO A 367 -7.76 19.48 -10.73
CA PRO A 367 -6.84 19.98 -9.72
C PRO A 367 -7.09 21.47 -9.44
N VAL A 368 -6.97 21.83 -8.17
CA VAL A 368 -7.06 23.22 -7.71
C VAL A 368 -5.82 23.55 -6.89
N GLU A 369 -5.02 24.50 -7.37
CA GLU A 369 -3.93 25.06 -6.58
C GLU A 369 -4.49 25.94 -5.46
N VAL A 370 -4.02 25.69 -4.24
CA VAL A 370 -4.49 26.38 -3.02
C VAL A 370 -3.36 26.99 -2.21
N THR A 371 -2.12 26.72 -2.57
CA THR A 371 -0.93 27.27 -1.92
C THR A 371 -0.60 28.64 -2.52
N PRO A 372 -0.67 29.74 -1.75
CA PRO A 372 -0.54 31.10 -2.31
C PRO A 372 0.74 31.32 -3.10
N SER A 373 1.87 30.76 -2.69
CA SER A 373 3.18 30.89 -3.37
C SER A 373 3.31 30.07 -4.66
N TYR A 374 2.26 29.31 -5.05
CA TYR A 374 2.24 28.50 -6.27
C TYR A 374 1.14 28.94 -7.27
N LEU A 375 0.27 29.88 -6.88
CA LEU A 375 -0.81 30.35 -7.75
C LEU A 375 -0.32 30.97 -9.05
N ASP A 376 0.80 31.68 -9.02
CA ASP A 376 1.46 32.28 -10.18
C ASP A 376 2.39 31.32 -10.95
N LYS A 377 2.62 30.12 -10.39
CA LYS A 377 3.46 29.09 -11.00
C LYS A 377 2.67 28.04 -11.76
N THR A 378 1.35 28.09 -11.71
CA THR A 378 0.45 27.12 -12.34
C THR A 378 -0.54 27.82 -13.26
N GLU A 379 -1.00 27.12 -14.29
CA GLU A 379 -2.15 27.56 -15.09
C GLU A 379 -3.37 27.70 -14.18
N GLN A 380 -4.06 28.83 -14.30
CA GLN A 380 -5.31 29.09 -13.57
C GLN A 380 -6.49 29.06 -14.51
N PRO A 381 -7.68 28.60 -14.06
CA PRO A 381 -8.89 28.66 -14.87
C PRO A 381 -9.23 30.10 -15.25
N SER A 382 -9.59 30.29 -16.51
CA SER A 382 -10.13 31.55 -16.99
C SER A 382 -11.48 31.84 -16.34
N ASP A 383 -11.79 33.10 -16.07
CA ASP A 383 -13.16 33.48 -15.68
C ASP A 383 -14.14 33.04 -16.77
N ILE A 384 -15.35 32.64 -16.35
CA ILE A 384 -16.39 32.25 -17.30
C ILE A 384 -16.78 33.45 -18.18
N VAL A 385 -16.31 33.43 -19.42
CA VAL A 385 -16.76 34.37 -20.44
C VAL A 385 -17.96 33.72 -21.13
N ILE A 386 -19.12 34.38 -21.08
CA ILE A 386 -20.29 33.91 -21.81
C ILE A 386 -19.95 34.01 -23.29
N ALA A 387 -19.61 32.86 -23.90
CA ALA A 387 -19.27 32.82 -25.32
C ALA A 387 -20.49 33.13 -26.18
N GLN A 388 -20.34 34.08 -27.07
CA GLN A 388 -21.31 34.25 -28.15
C GLN A 388 -21.30 32.99 -29.03
N LYS A 389 -22.49 32.44 -29.25
CA LYS A 389 -22.75 31.24 -30.03
C LYS A 389 -22.05 31.31 -31.40
N GLN A 390 -20.99 30.51 -31.59
CA GLN A 390 -20.46 30.21 -32.91
C GLN A 390 -21.09 28.91 -33.40
N GLU A 391 -21.68 28.94 -34.60
CA GLU A 391 -22.24 27.73 -35.22
C GLU A 391 -21.13 26.73 -35.55
N PRO A 392 -21.34 25.43 -35.32
CA PRO A 392 -20.32 24.43 -35.57
C PRO A 392 -20.16 24.10 -37.04
N ASN A 393 -18.95 24.27 -37.58
CA ASN A 393 -18.56 23.67 -38.85
C ASN A 393 -18.24 22.19 -38.65
N ILE A 394 -19.11 21.33 -39.10
CA ILE A 394 -18.91 19.87 -39.08
C ILE A 394 -17.97 19.49 -40.23
N ILE A 395 -16.75 19.13 -39.95
CA ILE A 395 -15.87 18.38 -40.86
C ILE A 395 -15.55 17.04 -40.22
N SER A 396 -16.17 16.00 -40.76
CA SER A 396 -15.89 14.61 -40.40
C SER A 396 -14.60 14.16 -41.09
N THR A 397 -13.58 13.82 -40.32
CA THR A 397 -12.39 13.11 -40.81
C THR A 397 -12.19 11.83 -40.05
N SER A 398 -12.21 10.73 -40.80
CA SER A 398 -11.94 9.38 -40.32
C SER A 398 -10.46 9.22 -39.96
N TYR A 399 -10.16 8.71 -38.74
CA TYR A 399 -8.81 8.38 -38.32
C TYR A 399 -8.38 7.04 -38.90
N GLN A 400 -7.28 7.04 -39.65
CA GLN A 400 -6.46 5.88 -39.92
C GLN A 400 -5.35 5.82 -38.84
N GLU A 401 -5.23 4.69 -38.16
CA GLU A 401 -4.07 4.36 -37.34
C GLU A 401 -2.81 4.33 -38.20
N SER A 402 -1.99 5.36 -38.10
CA SER A 402 -0.65 5.33 -38.69
C SER A 402 0.32 4.70 -37.68
N ASN A 403 0.78 3.48 -38.02
CA ASN A 403 1.94 2.84 -37.38
C ASN A 403 3.19 3.69 -37.64
N VAL A 404 3.55 4.55 -36.72
CA VAL A 404 4.86 5.23 -36.74
C VAL A 404 5.89 4.28 -36.17
N THR A 405 6.64 3.64 -37.04
CA THR A 405 7.86 2.92 -36.68
C THR A 405 8.91 3.95 -36.25
N GLN A 406 9.19 4.06 -34.95
CA GLN A 406 10.25 4.93 -34.43
C GLN A 406 11.62 4.35 -34.83
N ILE A 407 12.39 5.14 -35.57
CA ILE A 407 13.81 4.88 -35.81
C ILE A 407 14.56 5.39 -34.57
N GLU A 408 14.98 4.47 -33.71
CA GLU A 408 15.75 4.75 -32.50
C GLU A 408 17.16 5.28 -32.88
N SER A 409 17.60 6.33 -32.19
CA SER A 409 18.96 6.87 -32.38
C SER A 409 20.02 5.90 -31.82
N PRO A 410 21.26 5.91 -32.34
CA PRO A 410 22.34 5.01 -31.89
C PRO A 410 22.66 5.15 -30.40
N GLU A 411 22.51 6.32 -29.80
CA GLU A 411 22.70 6.57 -28.37
C GLU A 411 21.62 5.91 -27.50
N GLN A 412 20.38 5.88 -27.97
CA GLN A 412 19.29 5.19 -27.26
C GLN A 412 19.48 3.67 -27.27
N GLN A 413 20.04 3.10 -28.34
CA GLN A 413 20.37 1.67 -28.42
C GLN A 413 21.51 1.26 -27.48
N GLU A 414 22.51 2.12 -27.28
CA GLU A 414 23.57 1.84 -26.31
C GLU A 414 23.07 1.94 -24.85
N GLU A 415 22.22 2.89 -24.54
CA GLU A 415 21.60 2.99 -23.21
C GLU A 415 20.67 1.81 -22.89
N ILE A 416 19.90 1.35 -23.87
CA ILE A 416 19.03 0.17 -23.72
C ILE A 416 19.88 -1.09 -23.47
N LYS A 417 20.98 -1.29 -24.23
CA LYS A 417 21.92 -2.39 -24.04
C LYS A 417 22.61 -2.36 -22.67
N LYS A 418 22.97 -1.16 -22.17
CA LYS A 418 23.56 -1.00 -20.84
C LYS A 418 22.55 -1.35 -19.75
N ARG A 419 21.29 -0.92 -19.89
CA ARG A 419 20.21 -1.22 -18.95
C ARG A 419 19.81 -2.70 -18.93
N GLU A 420 19.83 -3.39 -20.07
CA GLU A 420 19.61 -4.83 -20.10
C GLU A 420 20.73 -5.61 -19.40
N LYS A 421 21.97 -5.12 -19.51
CA LYS A 421 23.12 -5.70 -18.83
C LYS A 421 23.02 -5.55 -17.31
N ASP A 422 22.59 -4.37 -16.84
CA ASP A 422 22.37 -4.09 -15.41
C ASP A 422 21.19 -4.90 -14.84
N LYS A 423 20.10 -5.07 -15.61
CA LYS A 423 18.98 -5.95 -15.24
C LYS A 423 19.41 -7.41 -15.13
N ARG A 424 20.24 -7.91 -16.06
CA ARG A 424 20.79 -9.29 -16.00
C ARG A 424 21.71 -9.44 -14.79
N LEU A 425 22.55 -8.45 -14.52
CA LEU A 425 23.43 -8.46 -13.33
C LEU A 425 22.61 -8.52 -12.03
N LEU A 426 21.56 -7.70 -11.91
CA LEU A 426 20.66 -7.70 -10.77
C LEU A 426 19.93 -9.06 -10.61
N GLN A 427 19.47 -9.66 -11.71
CA GLN A 427 18.83 -10.97 -11.67
C GLN A 427 19.81 -12.07 -11.21
N ILE A 428 21.08 -11.99 -11.65
CA ILE A 428 22.14 -12.93 -11.22
C ILE A 428 22.39 -12.76 -9.72
N ILE A 429 22.50 -11.54 -9.21
CA ILE A 429 22.71 -11.26 -7.78
C ILE A 429 21.53 -11.80 -6.96
N ILE A 430 20.30 -11.55 -7.38
CA ILE A 430 19.10 -12.07 -6.69
C ILE A 430 19.11 -13.60 -6.71
N SER A 431 19.46 -14.24 -7.83
CA SER A 431 19.54 -15.69 -7.95
C SER A 431 20.60 -16.29 -7.02
N ILE A 432 21.75 -15.64 -6.88
CA ILE A 432 22.83 -16.06 -5.97
C ILE A 432 22.37 -15.96 -4.51
N VAL A 433 21.69 -14.86 -4.16
CA VAL A 433 21.15 -14.67 -2.79
C VAL A 433 20.10 -15.74 -2.46
N VAL A 434 19.16 -16.00 -3.37
CA VAL A 434 18.15 -17.04 -3.21
C VAL A 434 18.78 -18.43 -3.08
N ALA A 435 19.76 -18.74 -3.95
CA ALA A 435 20.50 -20.00 -3.87
C ALA A 435 21.26 -20.16 -2.55
N SER A 436 21.87 -19.08 -2.04
CA SER A 436 22.56 -19.07 -0.76
C SER A 436 21.61 -19.35 0.41
N ILE A 437 20.43 -18.75 0.40
CA ILE A 437 19.38 -18.97 1.41
C ILE A 437 18.92 -20.44 1.36
N LEU A 438 18.68 -20.99 0.17
CA LEU A 438 18.30 -22.39 0.00
C LEU A 438 19.37 -23.35 0.50
N LEU A 439 20.65 -23.08 0.26
CA LEU A 439 21.77 -23.89 0.76
C LEU A 439 21.84 -23.84 2.29
N ILE A 440 21.65 -22.70 2.91
CA ILE A 440 21.60 -22.56 4.37
C ILE A 440 20.43 -23.38 4.95
N LEU A 441 19.25 -23.31 4.34
CA LEU A 441 18.08 -24.08 4.77
C LEU A 441 18.32 -25.60 4.63
N LEU A 442 18.92 -26.04 3.51
CA LEU A 442 19.31 -27.42 3.29
C LEU A 442 20.34 -27.91 4.33
N PHE A 443 21.33 -27.08 4.64
CA PHE A 443 22.32 -27.39 5.68
C PHE A 443 21.67 -27.53 7.06
N LEU A 444 20.79 -26.62 7.44
CA LEU A 444 20.06 -26.68 8.72
C LEU A 444 19.15 -27.92 8.78
N PHE A 445 18.49 -28.25 7.69
CA PHE A 445 17.67 -29.46 7.57
C PHE A 445 18.50 -30.73 7.71
N ALA A 446 19.61 -30.83 6.96
CA ALA A 446 20.54 -31.97 7.06
C ALA A 446 21.12 -32.11 8.48
N ARG A 447 21.49 -30.99 9.12
CA ARG A 447 21.97 -30.99 10.52
C ARG A 447 20.88 -31.47 11.48
N THR A 448 19.63 -31.11 11.27
CA THR A 448 18.51 -31.57 12.12
C THR A 448 18.26 -33.07 11.94
N ILE A 449 18.27 -33.57 10.71
CA ILE A 449 18.16 -35.01 10.43
C ILE A 449 19.31 -35.77 11.04
N TYR A 450 20.55 -35.27 10.91
CA TYR A 450 21.73 -35.89 11.51
C TYR A 450 21.63 -35.97 13.05
N ARG A 451 21.15 -34.90 13.72
CA ARG A 451 20.91 -34.88 15.17
C ARG A 451 19.83 -35.90 15.57
N LEU A 452 18.73 -35.99 14.83
CA LEU A 452 17.69 -36.99 15.10
C LEU A 452 18.20 -38.41 14.90
N TYR A 453 18.98 -38.64 13.85
CA TYR A 453 19.62 -39.95 13.60
C TYR A 453 20.59 -40.30 14.70
N LYS A 454 21.47 -39.38 15.11
CA LYS A 454 22.44 -39.58 16.22
C LYS A 454 21.72 -39.91 17.52
N HIS A 455 20.70 -39.11 17.87
CA HIS A 455 19.90 -39.34 19.09
C HIS A 455 19.18 -40.69 19.06
N ARG A 456 18.62 -41.11 17.92
CA ARG A 456 18.00 -42.42 17.74
C ARG A 456 19.03 -43.55 17.92
N LYS A 457 20.23 -43.40 17.37
CA LYS A 457 21.31 -44.36 17.48
C LYS A 457 21.79 -44.51 18.93
N GLU A 458 21.98 -43.39 19.64
CA GLU A 458 22.34 -43.37 21.05
C GLU A 458 21.27 -44.05 21.92
N LYS A 459 20.02 -43.78 21.68
CA LYS A 459 18.87 -44.38 22.36
C LYS A 459 18.83 -45.90 22.16
N LEU A 460 18.99 -46.38 20.92
CA LEU A 460 19.08 -47.82 20.64
C LEU A 460 20.27 -48.48 21.28
N ALA A 461 21.43 -47.80 21.36
CA ALA A 461 22.59 -48.29 22.05
C ALA A 461 22.36 -48.46 23.56
N MET A 462 21.60 -47.55 24.18
CA MET A 462 21.19 -47.68 25.59
C MET A 462 20.23 -48.82 25.84
N PHE A 463 19.29 -49.09 24.92
CA PHE A 463 18.38 -50.24 25.01
C PHE A 463 19.09 -51.59 24.93
N ASN A 464 20.16 -51.67 24.15
CA ASN A 464 21.00 -52.89 23.97
C ASN A 464 22.29 -52.83 24.76
N HIS A 465 22.35 -52.05 25.85
CA HIS A 465 23.55 -51.93 26.68
C HIS A 465 23.92 -53.30 27.31
N SER A 466 25.23 -53.56 27.41
CA SER A 466 25.76 -54.81 27.99
C SER A 466 25.39 -54.96 29.46
N ASP A 467 25.34 -53.87 30.20
CA ASP A 467 24.75 -53.82 31.54
C ASP A 467 23.24 -53.76 31.43
N ARG A 468 22.57 -54.88 31.80
CA ARG A 468 21.11 -55.00 31.72
C ARG A 468 20.38 -54.05 32.67
N LYS A 469 20.97 -53.56 33.74
CA LYS A 469 20.40 -52.54 34.61
C LYS A 469 20.20 -51.23 33.85
N ILE A 470 21.20 -50.80 33.09
CA ILE A 470 21.12 -49.60 32.24
C ILE A 470 20.08 -49.78 31.13
N ALA A 471 20.06 -50.94 30.50
CA ALA A 471 19.11 -51.26 29.43
C ALA A 471 17.66 -51.23 29.93
N ILE A 472 17.34 -51.90 31.03
CA ILE A 472 16.00 -51.92 31.64
C ILE A 472 15.54 -50.53 32.01
N ARG A 473 16.41 -49.75 32.70
CA ARG A 473 16.08 -48.36 33.06
C ARG A 473 15.75 -47.50 31.84
N SER A 474 16.52 -47.64 30.78
CA SER A 474 16.34 -46.86 29.55
C SER A 474 15.05 -47.24 28.81
N LEU A 475 14.73 -48.54 28.73
CA LEU A 475 13.48 -49.06 28.16
C LEU A 475 12.28 -48.59 28.96
N PHE A 476 12.31 -48.65 30.28
CA PHE A 476 11.22 -48.23 31.14
C PHE A 476 10.93 -46.73 31.00
N ILE A 477 11.98 -45.88 31.05
CA ILE A 477 11.83 -44.44 30.88
C ILE A 477 11.21 -44.11 29.52
N ASP A 478 11.64 -44.79 28.45
CA ASP A 478 11.04 -44.58 27.11
C ASP A 478 9.58 -44.98 27.03
N THR A 479 9.24 -46.12 27.64
CA THR A 479 7.86 -46.61 27.72
C THR A 479 6.96 -45.62 28.46
N MET A 480 7.43 -45.13 29.62
CA MET A 480 6.69 -44.14 30.39
C MET A 480 6.48 -42.83 29.60
N ASN A 481 7.49 -42.38 28.85
CA ASN A 481 7.37 -41.20 28.01
C ASN A 481 6.34 -41.40 26.87
N LEU A 482 6.28 -42.60 26.29
CA LEU A 482 5.25 -42.94 25.28
C LEU A 482 3.85 -42.94 25.90
N LEU A 483 3.67 -43.54 27.07
CA LEU A 483 2.40 -43.54 27.78
C LEU A 483 1.91 -42.13 28.13
N TYR A 484 2.81 -41.27 28.61
CA TYR A 484 2.49 -39.89 28.91
C TYR A 484 2.13 -39.10 27.64
N TYR A 485 2.83 -39.38 26.56
CA TYR A 485 2.50 -38.78 25.26
C TYR A 485 1.12 -39.18 24.77
N ASP A 486 0.73 -40.43 25.02
CA ASP A 486 -0.58 -40.96 24.68
C ASP A 486 -1.69 -40.58 25.71
N GLY A 487 -1.41 -39.68 26.63
CA GLY A 487 -2.37 -39.11 27.57
C GLY A 487 -2.56 -39.83 28.89
N ILE A 488 -1.70 -40.79 29.25
CA ILE A 488 -1.65 -41.31 30.63
C ILE A 488 -1.14 -40.18 31.54
N PRO A 489 -1.85 -39.80 32.63
CA PRO A 489 -1.47 -38.66 33.44
C PRO A 489 -0.18 -38.93 34.23
N LYS A 490 0.66 -37.89 34.36
CA LYS A 490 1.81 -37.94 35.29
C LYS A 490 1.29 -37.76 36.69
N MET A 491 1.16 -38.84 37.43
CA MET A 491 0.68 -38.80 38.82
C MET A 491 1.86 -38.66 39.81
N GLY A 492 1.66 -37.85 40.85
CA GLY A 492 2.49 -37.83 42.02
C GLY A 492 2.14 -39.04 42.91
N GLY A 493 3.17 -39.65 43.56
CA GLY A 493 2.99 -40.81 44.42
C GLY A 493 3.56 -42.09 43.84
N SER A 494 3.06 -43.25 44.29
CA SER A 494 3.59 -44.54 43.88
C SER A 494 3.32 -44.81 42.39
N MET A 495 4.33 -45.33 41.67
CA MET A 495 4.20 -45.72 40.26
C MET A 495 3.19 -46.84 40.05
N TYR A 496 2.88 -47.65 41.07
CA TYR A 496 1.82 -48.66 41.03
C TYR A 496 0.42 -48.05 40.78
N ASN A 497 0.20 -46.78 41.11
CA ASN A 497 -1.06 -46.11 40.84
C ASN A 497 -1.36 -45.96 39.31
N GLN A 498 -0.33 -46.12 38.47
CA GLN A 498 -0.52 -46.08 37.01
C GLN A 498 -1.16 -47.34 36.46
N THR A 499 -1.12 -48.48 37.20
CA THR A 499 -1.81 -49.72 36.78
C THR A 499 -3.29 -49.51 36.54
N LYS A 500 -3.96 -48.67 37.34
CA LYS A 500 -5.37 -48.37 37.17
C LYS A 500 -5.62 -47.61 35.85
N ASN A 501 -4.84 -46.60 35.56
CA ASN A 501 -4.94 -45.81 34.33
C ASN A 501 -4.67 -46.67 33.09
N LEU A 502 -3.71 -47.59 33.18
CA LEU A 502 -3.39 -48.55 32.11
C LEU A 502 -4.50 -49.55 31.89
N ASN A 503 -5.09 -50.09 32.97
CA ASN A 503 -6.25 -51.00 32.89
C ASN A 503 -7.45 -50.34 32.24
N GLU A 504 -7.76 -49.08 32.59
CA GLU A 504 -8.87 -48.31 32.03
C GLU A 504 -8.65 -48.00 30.54
N LYS A 505 -7.41 -47.72 30.14
CA LYS A 505 -7.15 -47.27 28.75
C LYS A 505 -6.83 -48.43 27.80
N TYR A 506 -6.02 -49.42 28.23
CA TYR A 506 -5.53 -50.52 27.37
C TYR A 506 -6.01 -51.92 27.77
N GLY A 507 -6.65 -52.05 28.92
CA GLY A 507 -7.16 -53.29 29.44
C GLY A 507 -6.26 -53.93 30.49
N VAL A 508 -6.81 -54.89 31.28
CA VAL A 508 -6.21 -55.51 32.48
C VAL A 508 -4.85 -56.17 32.18
N THR A 509 -4.73 -56.81 31.03
CA THR A 509 -3.49 -57.50 30.62
C THR A 509 -2.29 -56.51 30.57
N TYR A 510 -2.51 -55.27 30.15
CA TYR A 510 -1.47 -54.23 30.09
C TYR A 510 -1.07 -53.73 31.48
N GLY A 511 -2.02 -53.63 32.40
CA GLY A 511 -1.70 -53.31 33.80
C GLY A 511 -0.89 -54.39 34.51
N GLU A 512 -1.23 -55.65 34.31
CA GLU A 512 -0.46 -56.76 34.87
C GLU A 512 0.97 -56.84 34.31
N GLN A 513 1.14 -56.58 32.99
CA GLN A 513 2.46 -56.49 32.37
C GLN A 513 3.27 -55.29 32.89
N TYR A 514 2.59 -54.19 33.13
CA TYR A 514 3.21 -52.97 33.69
C TYR A 514 3.73 -53.23 35.12
N GLU A 515 2.95 -53.87 36.01
CA GLU A 515 3.37 -54.18 37.35
C GLU A 515 4.62 -55.07 37.37
N LYS A 516 4.66 -56.12 36.57
CA LYS A 516 5.84 -56.98 36.41
C LYS A 516 7.04 -56.20 35.85
N THR A 517 6.79 -55.29 34.93
CA THR A 517 7.82 -54.40 34.36
C THR A 517 8.36 -53.43 35.39
N LEU A 518 7.47 -52.88 36.23
CA LEU A 518 7.84 -51.99 37.34
C LEU A 518 8.68 -52.69 38.39
N ASP A 519 8.28 -53.93 38.81
CA ASP A 519 9.05 -54.74 39.76
C ASP A 519 10.48 -55.04 39.26
N ASN A 520 10.59 -55.47 37.99
CA ASN A 520 11.88 -55.71 37.34
C ASN A 520 12.74 -54.45 37.25
N THR A 521 12.10 -53.32 37.00
CA THR A 521 12.77 -52.02 36.92
C THR A 521 13.25 -51.55 38.29
N GLN A 522 12.43 -51.70 39.33
CA GLN A 522 12.80 -51.36 40.70
C GLN A 522 13.94 -52.27 41.21
N LYS A 523 13.87 -53.56 40.91
CA LYS A 523 14.96 -54.51 41.21
C LYS A 523 16.26 -54.09 40.52
N ALA A 524 16.21 -53.72 39.24
CA ALA A 524 17.38 -53.28 38.48
C ALA A 524 17.98 -51.97 39.00
N ILE A 525 17.15 -51.04 39.54
CA ILE A 525 17.60 -49.73 40.03
C ILE A 525 18.12 -49.80 41.48
N PHE A 526 17.40 -50.50 42.35
CA PHE A 526 17.60 -50.42 43.80
C PHE A 526 18.25 -51.65 44.43
N SER A 527 18.50 -52.72 43.68
CA SER A 527 19.08 -53.92 44.17
C SER A 527 20.49 -54.12 43.60
N ASP A 528 21.38 -54.67 44.43
CA ASP A 528 22.73 -55.09 44.01
C ASP A 528 22.77 -56.45 43.29
N ILE A 529 21.62 -57.12 43.18
CA ILE A 529 21.47 -58.38 42.49
C ILE A 529 21.67 -58.21 41.00
N LYS A 530 22.41 -59.11 40.37
CA LYS A 530 22.62 -59.10 38.92
C LYS A 530 21.30 -59.35 38.23
N THR A 531 20.95 -58.50 37.29
CA THR A 531 19.71 -58.59 36.46
C THR A 531 19.84 -59.71 35.45
N GLU A 532 18.85 -60.60 35.40
CA GLU A 532 18.80 -61.71 34.46
C GLU A 532 18.29 -61.32 33.11
N GLU A 533 18.63 -62.06 32.06
CA GLU A 533 18.17 -61.85 30.69
C GLU A 533 16.66 -61.98 30.57
N ARG A 534 16.01 -62.81 31.40
CA ARG A 534 14.56 -62.97 31.45
C ARG A 534 13.85 -61.69 31.88
N GLU A 535 14.39 -60.96 32.84
CA GLU A 535 13.84 -59.69 33.34
C GLU A 535 13.94 -58.60 32.27
N TYR A 536 15.07 -58.54 31.58
CA TYR A 536 15.25 -57.64 30.45
C TYR A 536 14.23 -57.91 29.34
N ASN A 537 14.03 -59.17 28.94
CA ASN A 537 13.12 -59.54 27.89
C ASN A 537 11.65 -59.20 28.24
N GLN A 538 11.24 -59.31 29.50
CA GLN A 538 9.91 -58.90 29.94
C GLN A 538 9.68 -57.40 29.79
N VAL A 539 10.63 -56.57 30.19
CA VAL A 539 10.56 -55.12 30.04
C VAL A 539 10.56 -54.73 28.54
N TYR A 540 11.39 -55.39 27.74
CA TYR A 540 11.48 -55.16 26.30
C TYR A 540 10.17 -55.50 25.56
N GLU A 541 9.58 -56.67 25.86
CA GLU A 541 8.29 -57.07 25.25
C GLU A 541 7.14 -56.14 25.66
N PHE A 542 7.11 -55.69 26.91
CA PHE A 542 6.13 -54.69 27.34
C PHE A 542 6.27 -53.38 26.54
N MET A 543 7.49 -52.86 26.39
CA MET A 543 7.77 -51.67 25.61
C MET A 543 7.33 -51.86 24.15
N LYS A 544 7.61 -53.01 23.55
CA LYS A 544 7.25 -53.33 22.16
C LYS A 544 5.73 -53.38 22.00
N ASN A 545 5.01 -54.00 22.95
CA ASN A 545 3.56 -54.05 22.95
C ASN A 545 2.92 -52.68 23.06
N ILE A 546 3.37 -51.85 24.01
CA ILE A 546 2.89 -50.47 24.14
C ILE A 546 3.17 -49.67 22.88
N ARG A 547 4.34 -49.80 22.28
CA ARG A 547 4.71 -49.10 21.06
C ARG A 547 3.83 -49.49 19.86
N SER A 548 3.51 -50.79 19.73
CA SER A 548 2.63 -51.28 18.65
C SER A 548 1.16 -50.88 18.84
N THR A 549 0.76 -50.55 20.06
CA THR A 549 -0.61 -50.13 20.38
C THR A 549 -0.81 -48.61 20.16
N ILE A 550 0.24 -47.80 20.39
CA ILE A 550 0.18 -46.33 20.31
C ILE A 550 0.56 -45.81 18.90
N MET A 551 1.42 -46.49 18.15
CA MET A 551 1.90 -46.11 16.83
C MET A 551 1.24 -46.91 15.71
#